data_7c180237a2f8a1ee465f5030b1713b51
#
_entry.id   7c180237a2f8a1ee465f5030b1713b51
#
_cell.length_a   1.000
_cell.length_b   1.000
_cell.length_c   1.000
_cell.angle_alpha   90.00
_cell.angle_beta   90.00
_cell.angle_gamma   90.00
#
_symmetry.space_group_name_H-M   'P 1'
#
loop_
_entity.id
_entity.type
_entity.pdbx_description
1 polymer ?
#
loop_
_entity_poly.entity_id
_entity_poly.type
_entity_poly.pdbx_seq_one_letter_code
_entity_poly.pdbx_strand_id
1 'polypeptide(L)'
;MIRHCSSSRISHQPLSRRGFLSLALGGVAATCLAPIHASWSADDDELNPKLDASIRRALSWLASEQQASGAWTTSDFGESTATTALAIMAFLAGGHVPGEGPYGQHMTRGIGWLLSQQHDNGLLVGRERSHGPMYSHGIATLMLAEVSGMVDPGQAEKCRDVLQKAIRLIVDAQNHPKSAEHDGGWRYQPTSGDSDLSVTAWQLLALRAARDIGCDVPAENIDRAIAYIRRLHVKHDGGFGYMVGHGSTVTRSGTGIVALEVCGEHRTEETLSAANLILSRPLTKGEQYFYYGAYYCTVGMFKVGGDEWRQSRESLYRTILDLQHPSGYWNPEDGTERQAGKVYSTALSVLALAIEYGYLPIYQR
;
A
#
# COMPACT_ATOMS: atom_id res chain seq x y z
N MET A 1 35.93 46.19 27.58
CA MET A 1 34.62 45.84 28.15
C MET A 1 33.91 44.94 27.18
N ILE A 2 34.04 43.60 27.39
CA ILE A 2 33.43 42.59 26.53
C ILE A 2 32.37 41.93 27.41
N ARG A 3 31.10 42.02 26.98
CA ARG A 3 29.98 41.37 27.65
C ARG A 3 29.80 39.97 27.08
N HIS A 4 29.90 38.94 27.90
CA HIS A 4 29.53 37.57 27.62
C HIS A 4 28.02 37.47 27.41
N CYS A 5 27.61 36.86 26.28
CA CYS A 5 26.26 36.44 26.04
C CYS A 5 26.19 34.89 26.27
N SER A 6 25.44 34.50 27.28
CA SER A 6 25.22 33.10 27.65
C SER A 6 24.29 32.41 26.67
N SER A 7 24.74 31.34 26.06
CA SER A 7 23.93 30.46 25.22
C SER A 7 23.05 29.55 26.10
N SER A 8 21.76 29.77 26.04
CA SER A 8 20.76 28.82 26.55
C SER A 8 20.60 27.64 25.56
N ARG A 9 20.94 26.45 26.03
CA ARG A 9 20.69 25.19 25.33
C ARG A 9 19.19 24.92 25.32
N ILE A 10 18.57 24.93 24.16
CA ILE A 10 17.21 24.42 23.94
C ILE A 10 17.33 22.91 23.76
N SER A 11 16.83 22.16 24.73
CA SER A 11 16.70 20.71 24.64
C SER A 11 15.54 20.36 23.70
N HIS A 12 15.83 19.82 22.53
CA HIS A 12 14.83 19.22 21.66
C HIS A 12 14.46 17.83 22.20
N GLN A 13 13.30 17.72 22.83
CA GLN A 13 12.66 16.43 23.02
C GLN A 13 11.87 16.07 21.75
N PRO A 14 11.93 14.83 21.26
CA PRO A 14 11.11 14.40 20.13
C PRO A 14 9.65 14.31 20.56
N LEU A 15 8.79 15.08 19.90
CA LEU A 15 7.33 15.05 20.09
C LEU A 15 6.77 13.74 19.50
N SER A 16 6.17 12.91 20.34
CA SER A 16 5.42 11.74 19.91
C SER A 16 4.14 12.19 19.18
N ARG A 17 3.70 11.44 18.16
CA ARG A 17 2.48 11.75 17.38
C ARG A 17 1.19 11.92 18.21
N ARG A 18 1.18 11.49 19.46
CA ARG A 18 0.09 11.74 20.43
C ARG A 18 0.00 13.19 20.92
N GLY A 19 1.07 13.98 20.77
CA GLY A 19 1.11 15.40 21.20
C GLY A 19 0.50 16.39 20.21
N PHE A 20 0.22 16.01 18.96
CA PHE A 20 -0.24 16.93 17.92
C PHE A 20 -1.75 17.24 17.97
N LEU A 21 -2.54 16.49 18.74
CA LEU A 21 -3.99 16.68 18.86
C LEU A 21 -4.41 17.59 20.04
N SER A 22 -3.48 18.14 20.83
CA SER A 22 -3.83 18.88 22.06
C SER A 22 -3.54 20.39 22.05
N LEU A 23 -3.11 20.98 20.93
CA LEU A 23 -2.69 22.40 20.89
C LEU A 23 -3.39 23.27 19.82
N ALA A 24 -4.69 23.03 19.57
CA ALA A 24 -5.52 23.93 18.77
C ALA A 24 -6.91 24.12 19.38
N LEU A 25 -6.97 24.65 20.61
CA LEU A 25 -8.22 25.14 21.22
C LEU A 25 -7.94 26.45 21.97
N GLY A 26 -8.02 27.52 21.22
CA GLY A 26 -8.03 28.88 21.75
C GLY A 26 -8.71 29.83 20.77
N GLY A 27 -10.02 29.98 20.92
CA GLY A 27 -10.76 31.20 20.49
C GLY A 27 -11.72 31.03 19.32
N VAL A 28 -13.00 31.19 19.64
CA VAL A 28 -14.10 31.84 18.93
C VAL A 28 -15.16 30.99 18.25
N ALA A 29 -16.39 31.24 18.69
CA ALA A 29 -17.70 30.99 18.12
C ALA A 29 -18.27 29.58 18.20
N ALA A 30 -19.18 29.42 19.17
CA ALA A 30 -20.15 28.34 19.24
C ALA A 30 -21.09 28.39 18.02
N THR A 31 -20.78 27.64 17.00
CA THR A 31 -21.76 27.10 16.06
C THR A 31 -22.02 25.66 16.47
N CYS A 32 -23.27 25.36 16.75
CA CYS A 32 -23.76 24.03 17.08
C CYS A 32 -23.35 23.04 15.96
N LEU A 33 -22.21 22.38 16.11
CA LEU A 33 -21.94 21.15 15.39
C LEU A 33 -22.73 20.07 16.13
N ALA A 34 -23.88 19.71 15.60
CA ALA A 34 -24.52 18.46 15.96
C ALA A 34 -23.48 17.36 15.76
N PRO A 35 -23.30 16.43 16.73
CA PRO A 35 -22.44 15.29 16.51
C PRO A 35 -23.01 14.53 15.31
N ILE A 36 -22.20 14.37 14.25
CA ILE A 36 -22.49 13.41 13.20
C ILE A 36 -22.35 12.04 13.90
N HIS A 37 -23.43 11.58 14.50
CA HIS A 37 -23.56 10.18 14.84
C HIS A 37 -23.62 9.43 13.51
N ALA A 38 -22.47 8.88 13.08
CA ALA A 38 -22.50 7.79 12.14
C ALA A 38 -23.44 6.75 12.76
N SER A 39 -24.59 6.52 12.13
CA SER A 39 -25.52 5.47 12.54
C SER A 39 -24.83 4.14 12.23
N TRP A 40 -24.15 3.57 13.22
CA TRP A 40 -23.62 2.22 13.18
C TRP A 40 -24.83 1.29 13.06
N SER A 41 -24.82 0.42 12.06
CA SER A 41 -25.85 -0.61 11.92
C SER A 41 -25.57 -1.74 12.92
N ALA A 42 -26.61 -2.51 13.30
CA ALA A 42 -26.43 -3.69 14.14
C ALA A 42 -25.46 -4.72 13.51
N ASP A 43 -25.30 -4.69 12.18
CA ASP A 43 -24.35 -5.53 11.44
C ASP A 43 -22.89 -5.11 11.69
N ASP A 44 -22.62 -3.83 11.97
CA ASP A 44 -21.28 -3.34 12.33
C ASP A 44 -20.81 -3.90 13.69
N ASP A 45 -21.73 -4.07 14.64
CA ASP A 45 -21.44 -4.61 15.97
C ASP A 45 -20.95 -6.08 15.91
N GLU A 46 -21.34 -6.85 14.92
CA GLU A 46 -20.90 -8.24 14.74
C GLU A 46 -19.65 -8.36 13.82
N LEU A 47 -19.56 -7.50 12.81
CA LEU A 47 -18.49 -7.56 11.82
C LEU A 47 -17.14 -7.10 12.38
N ASN A 48 -17.10 -5.99 13.12
CA ASN A 48 -15.84 -5.42 13.63
C ASN A 48 -15.06 -6.36 14.56
N PRO A 49 -15.65 -7.06 15.54
CA PRO A 49 -14.96 -8.06 16.34
C PRO A 49 -14.39 -9.22 15.53
N LYS A 50 -15.08 -9.63 14.45
CA LYS A 50 -14.59 -10.68 13.54
C LYS A 50 -13.37 -10.20 12.74
N LEU A 51 -13.39 -8.95 12.25
CA LEU A 51 -12.25 -8.32 11.59
C LEU A 51 -11.03 -8.30 12.51
N ASP A 52 -11.18 -7.77 13.73
CA ASP A 52 -10.11 -7.70 14.72
C ASP A 52 -9.53 -9.07 15.07
N ALA A 53 -10.37 -10.05 15.28
CA ALA A 53 -9.93 -11.41 15.58
C ALA A 53 -9.19 -12.04 14.40
N SER A 54 -9.66 -11.82 13.17
CA SER A 54 -9.05 -12.30 11.95
C SER A 54 -7.68 -11.68 11.73
N ILE A 55 -7.57 -10.36 11.84
CA ILE A 55 -6.30 -9.62 11.71
C ILE A 55 -5.29 -10.08 12.75
N ARG A 56 -5.67 -10.18 14.04
CA ARG A 56 -4.78 -10.66 15.10
C ARG A 56 -4.22 -12.06 14.81
N ARG A 57 -5.06 -13.01 14.37
CA ARG A 57 -4.59 -14.36 13.99
C ARG A 57 -3.61 -14.30 12.82
N ALA A 58 -3.90 -13.48 11.81
CA ALA A 58 -3.05 -13.31 10.64
C ALA A 58 -1.67 -12.73 10.99
N LEU A 59 -1.63 -11.68 11.80
CA LEU A 59 -0.37 -11.07 12.23
C LEU A 59 0.47 -12.04 13.08
N SER A 60 -0.18 -12.81 13.97
CA SER A 60 0.52 -13.85 14.74
C SER A 60 1.12 -14.93 13.82
N TRP A 61 0.36 -15.35 12.80
CA TRP A 61 0.86 -16.31 11.82
C TRP A 61 2.00 -15.71 10.97
N LEU A 62 1.85 -14.47 10.45
CA LEU A 62 2.94 -13.80 9.72
C LEU A 62 4.23 -13.70 10.54
N ALA A 63 4.14 -13.41 11.84
CA ALA A 63 5.30 -13.37 12.72
C ALA A 63 5.99 -14.75 12.81
N SER A 64 5.24 -15.85 12.86
CA SER A 64 5.78 -17.20 12.92
C SER A 64 6.47 -17.66 11.62
N GLU A 65 6.13 -17.05 10.49
CA GLU A 65 6.70 -17.40 9.17
C GLU A 65 8.00 -16.66 8.84
N GLN A 66 8.42 -15.69 9.68
CA GLN A 66 9.63 -14.93 9.44
C GLN A 66 10.88 -15.80 9.52
N GLN A 67 11.73 -15.71 8.51
CA GLN A 67 12.99 -16.44 8.47
C GLN A 67 14.03 -15.86 9.45
N ALA A 68 15.04 -16.65 9.78
CA ALA A 68 16.15 -16.21 10.65
C ALA A 68 16.90 -14.99 10.09
N SER A 69 16.94 -14.82 8.76
CA SER A 69 17.48 -13.66 8.07
C SER A 69 16.71 -12.36 8.33
N GLY A 70 15.46 -12.46 8.75
CA GLY A 70 14.50 -11.36 8.85
C GLY A 70 13.53 -11.27 7.68
N ALA A 71 13.75 -12.00 6.60
CA ALA A 71 12.88 -12.03 5.42
C ALA A 71 11.61 -12.84 5.62
N TRP A 72 10.65 -12.65 4.70
CA TRP A 72 9.57 -13.57 4.41
C TRP A 72 9.74 -14.17 3.02
N THR A 73 9.24 -15.40 2.83
CA THR A 73 9.45 -16.18 1.62
C THR A 73 8.19 -16.25 0.77
N THR A 74 8.40 -16.41 -0.54
CA THR A 74 7.39 -16.94 -1.46
C THR A 74 7.38 -18.47 -1.39
N SER A 75 6.38 -19.12 -2.01
CA SER A 75 6.36 -20.59 -2.10
C SER A 75 7.46 -21.14 -3.02
N ASP A 76 7.69 -20.48 -4.16
CA ASP A 76 8.53 -21.05 -5.23
C ASP A 76 9.88 -20.35 -5.39
N PHE A 77 10.04 -19.11 -4.87
CA PHE A 77 11.21 -18.28 -5.18
C PHE A 77 12.08 -17.94 -3.97
N GLY A 78 11.75 -18.47 -2.78
CA GLY A 78 12.49 -18.21 -1.54
C GLY A 78 12.27 -16.80 -0.96
N GLU A 79 13.29 -16.24 -0.32
CA GLU A 79 13.24 -14.92 0.31
C GLU A 79 12.98 -13.82 -0.74
N SER A 80 11.97 -12.95 -0.48
CA SER A 80 11.50 -11.97 -1.44
C SER A 80 11.35 -10.59 -0.80
N THR A 81 11.84 -9.55 -1.49
CA THR A 81 11.68 -8.16 -1.06
C THR A 81 10.21 -7.73 -1.10
N ALA A 82 9.45 -8.16 -2.11
CA ALA A 82 8.01 -7.87 -2.19
C ALA A 82 7.24 -8.48 -1.03
N THR A 83 7.44 -9.78 -0.78
CA THR A 83 6.72 -10.50 0.28
C THR A 83 7.10 -9.98 1.66
N THR A 84 8.39 -9.66 1.88
CA THR A 84 8.86 -9.03 3.12
C THR A 84 8.25 -7.64 3.32
N ALA A 85 8.20 -6.82 2.29
CA ALA A 85 7.59 -5.50 2.36
C ALA A 85 6.08 -5.56 2.63
N LEU A 86 5.35 -6.46 1.96
CA LEU A 86 3.91 -6.68 2.21
C LEU A 86 3.64 -7.14 3.65
N ALA A 87 4.46 -8.06 4.20
CA ALA A 87 4.32 -8.50 5.59
C ALA A 87 4.53 -7.33 6.57
N ILE A 88 5.54 -6.48 6.36
CA ILE A 88 5.78 -5.30 7.19
C ILE A 88 4.60 -4.32 7.09
N MET A 89 4.09 -4.05 5.88
CA MET A 89 2.92 -3.19 5.70
C MET A 89 1.66 -3.77 6.37
N ALA A 90 1.49 -5.09 6.40
CA ALA A 90 0.40 -5.73 7.14
C ALA A 90 0.49 -5.47 8.65
N PHE A 91 1.69 -5.52 9.25
CA PHE A 91 1.87 -5.14 10.66
C PHE A 91 1.56 -3.66 10.89
N LEU A 92 2.00 -2.76 10.00
CA LEU A 92 1.67 -1.33 10.08
C LEU A 92 0.15 -1.12 10.01
N ALA A 93 -0.52 -1.77 9.05
CA ALA A 93 -1.97 -1.68 8.90
C ALA A 93 -2.73 -2.19 10.14
N GLY A 94 -2.17 -3.17 10.84
CA GLY A 94 -2.68 -3.67 12.12
C GLY A 94 -2.32 -2.78 13.34
N GLY A 95 -1.68 -1.62 13.13
CA GLY A 95 -1.36 -0.65 14.18
C GLY A 95 -0.05 -0.91 14.92
N HIS A 96 0.85 -1.72 14.38
CA HIS A 96 2.15 -1.99 14.95
C HIS A 96 3.25 -1.14 14.29
N VAL A 97 4.28 -0.80 15.04
CA VAL A 97 5.41 0.01 14.56
C VAL A 97 6.74 -0.71 14.77
N PRO A 98 7.77 -0.42 13.96
CA PRO A 98 9.10 -1.01 14.16
C PRO A 98 9.66 -0.72 15.54
N GLY A 99 10.31 -1.71 16.15
CA GLY A 99 10.98 -1.59 17.45
C GLY A 99 10.07 -1.67 18.66
N GLU A 100 8.76 -1.54 18.53
CA GLU A 100 7.81 -1.49 19.65
C GLU A 100 6.80 -2.63 19.62
N GLY A 101 6.34 -3.05 20.81
CA GLY A 101 5.28 -4.05 20.97
C GLY A 101 5.65 -5.46 20.48
N PRO A 102 4.66 -6.34 20.32
CA PRO A 102 4.91 -7.77 20.08
C PRO A 102 5.55 -8.09 18.73
N TYR A 103 5.37 -7.22 17.73
CA TYR A 103 5.87 -7.44 16.37
C TYR A 103 6.99 -6.47 15.96
N GLY A 104 7.35 -5.50 16.80
CA GLY A 104 8.33 -4.48 16.48
C GLY A 104 9.68 -5.04 16.05
N GLN A 105 10.17 -6.08 16.75
CA GLN A 105 11.43 -6.74 16.40
C GLN A 105 11.36 -7.51 15.08
N HIS A 106 10.20 -8.10 14.73
CA HIS A 106 9.99 -8.72 13.43
C HIS A 106 10.08 -7.68 12.31
N MET A 107 9.45 -6.52 12.49
CA MET A 107 9.50 -5.42 11.53
C MET A 107 10.93 -4.88 11.39
N THR A 108 11.64 -4.62 12.49
CA THR A 108 13.02 -4.10 12.46
C THR A 108 13.97 -5.04 11.72
N ARG A 109 13.89 -6.36 11.98
CA ARG A 109 14.70 -7.36 11.24
C ARG A 109 14.35 -7.40 9.75
N GLY A 110 13.05 -7.38 9.41
CA GLY A 110 12.60 -7.37 8.02
C GLY A 110 13.06 -6.13 7.25
N ILE A 111 12.96 -4.95 7.87
CA ILE A 111 13.47 -3.70 7.31
C ILE A 111 14.99 -3.80 7.11
N GLY A 112 15.73 -4.26 8.12
CA GLY A 112 17.18 -4.42 8.02
C GLY A 112 17.61 -5.35 6.89
N TRP A 113 16.92 -6.49 6.72
CA TRP A 113 17.15 -7.41 5.62
C TRP A 113 16.85 -6.73 4.28
N LEU A 114 15.68 -6.08 4.14
CA LEU A 114 15.28 -5.41 2.89
C LEU A 114 16.28 -4.32 2.47
N LEU A 115 16.77 -3.50 3.41
CA LEU A 115 17.79 -2.49 3.14
C LEU A 115 19.12 -3.08 2.64
N SER A 116 19.39 -4.35 2.95
CA SER A 116 20.60 -5.05 2.46
C SER A 116 20.46 -5.61 1.03
N GLN A 117 19.22 -5.60 0.48
CA GLN A 117 18.95 -6.14 -0.85
C GLN A 117 19.05 -5.09 -1.96
N GLN A 118 19.41 -3.84 -1.66
CA GLN A 118 19.56 -2.84 -2.70
C GLN A 118 20.83 -3.07 -3.53
N HIS A 119 20.67 -3.14 -4.84
CA HIS A 119 21.77 -3.18 -5.80
C HIS A 119 22.40 -1.78 -5.99
N ASP A 120 23.61 -1.74 -6.56
CA ASP A 120 24.35 -0.49 -6.77
C ASP A 120 23.60 0.53 -7.63
N ASN A 121 22.80 0.04 -8.58
CA ASN A 121 21.94 0.88 -9.43
C ASN A 121 20.65 1.38 -8.74
N GLY A 122 20.45 1.07 -7.47
CA GLY A 122 19.27 1.47 -6.69
C GLY A 122 18.12 0.47 -6.69
N LEU A 123 18.20 -0.61 -7.46
CA LEU A 123 17.14 -1.62 -7.56
C LEU A 123 16.99 -2.38 -6.24
N LEU A 124 15.78 -2.42 -5.71
CA LEU A 124 15.41 -3.19 -4.51
C LEU A 124 14.78 -4.52 -4.95
N VAL A 125 15.58 -5.54 -5.06
CA VAL A 125 15.15 -6.91 -5.39
C VAL A 125 16.11 -7.91 -4.78
N GLY A 126 15.58 -8.99 -4.21
CA GLY A 126 16.38 -10.10 -3.71
C GLY A 126 16.78 -11.07 -4.84
N ARG A 127 16.85 -12.35 -4.49
CA ARG A 127 17.16 -13.42 -5.46
C ARG A 127 15.91 -14.01 -6.10
N GLU A 128 14.74 -13.51 -5.74
CA GLU A 128 13.47 -13.98 -6.27
C GLU A 128 13.40 -13.84 -7.79
N ARG A 129 12.93 -14.88 -8.45
CA ARG A 129 12.68 -14.90 -9.89
C ARG A 129 11.16 -14.88 -10.12
N SER A 130 10.60 -13.70 -10.23
CA SER A 130 9.20 -13.51 -10.61
C SER A 130 9.12 -12.89 -12.02
N HIS A 131 7.98 -12.31 -12.38
CA HIS A 131 7.73 -11.64 -13.66
C HIS A 131 8.67 -10.45 -13.98
N GLY A 132 9.63 -10.14 -13.11
CA GLY A 132 10.59 -9.06 -13.26
C GLY A 132 10.73 -8.23 -11.98
N PRO A 133 11.83 -7.48 -11.83
CA PRO A 133 12.21 -6.87 -10.56
C PRO A 133 11.33 -5.68 -10.17
N MET A 134 10.61 -5.04 -11.11
CA MET A 134 9.89 -3.80 -10.83
C MET A 134 8.71 -3.99 -9.88
N TYR A 135 8.05 -5.16 -9.84
CA TYR A 135 7.06 -5.44 -8.79
C TYR A 135 7.68 -5.36 -7.39
N SER A 136 8.73 -6.12 -7.17
CA SER A 136 9.45 -6.16 -5.89
C SER A 136 9.99 -4.79 -5.52
N HIS A 137 10.53 -4.08 -6.49
CA HIS A 137 11.08 -2.74 -6.31
C HIS A 137 10.02 -1.71 -5.88
N GLY A 138 8.89 -1.65 -6.56
CA GLY A 138 7.80 -0.72 -6.23
C GLY A 138 7.20 -0.98 -4.84
N ILE A 139 6.89 -2.25 -4.54
CA ILE A 139 6.33 -2.64 -3.24
C ILE A 139 7.33 -2.36 -2.10
N ALA A 140 8.61 -2.67 -2.29
CA ALA A 140 9.64 -2.42 -1.30
C ALA A 140 9.87 -0.91 -1.08
N THR A 141 9.86 -0.12 -2.15
CA THR A 141 10.00 1.34 -2.08
C THR A 141 8.80 1.98 -1.35
N LEU A 142 7.57 1.51 -1.64
CA LEU A 142 6.38 1.94 -0.91
C LEU A 142 6.52 1.65 0.58
N MET A 143 6.86 0.43 0.96
CA MET A 143 7.03 0.07 2.38
C MET A 143 8.09 0.93 3.07
N LEU A 144 9.23 1.21 2.41
CA LEU A 144 10.27 2.07 2.99
C LEU A 144 9.77 3.50 3.20
N ALA A 145 8.95 4.02 2.30
CA ALA A 145 8.31 5.32 2.50
C ALA A 145 7.33 5.29 3.69
N GLU A 146 6.51 4.24 3.82
CA GLU A 146 5.54 4.09 4.91
C GLU A 146 6.20 3.98 6.30
N VAL A 147 7.35 3.30 6.43
CA VAL A 147 8.08 3.17 7.70
C VAL A 147 9.00 4.37 7.99
N SER A 148 9.18 5.27 7.04
CA SER A 148 10.05 6.43 7.19
C SER A 148 9.60 7.29 8.38
N GLY A 149 10.52 7.62 9.27
CA GLY A 149 10.23 8.31 10.52
C GLY A 149 9.74 7.41 11.67
N MET A 150 9.55 6.10 11.45
CA MET A 150 9.20 5.12 12.49
C MET A 150 10.37 4.19 12.85
N VAL A 151 11.40 4.14 12.02
CA VAL A 151 12.61 3.34 12.25
C VAL A 151 13.52 4.01 13.26
N ASP A 152 14.33 3.21 13.96
CA ASP A 152 15.32 3.74 14.91
C ASP A 152 16.38 4.63 14.20
N PRO A 153 17.05 5.53 14.95
CA PRO A 153 18.05 6.44 14.38
C PRO A 153 19.17 5.76 13.61
N GLY A 154 19.56 4.53 14.01
CA GLY A 154 20.63 3.77 13.34
C GLY A 154 20.23 3.27 11.96
N GLN A 155 18.95 3.01 11.73
CA GLN A 155 18.40 2.62 10.43
C GLN A 155 17.92 3.80 9.60
N ALA A 156 17.60 4.94 10.21
CA ALA A 156 16.94 6.07 9.55
C ALA A 156 17.77 6.67 8.41
N GLU A 157 19.08 6.81 8.58
CA GLU A 157 19.99 7.33 7.55
C GLU A 157 20.04 6.37 6.35
N LYS A 158 20.31 5.09 6.63
CA LYS A 158 20.36 4.06 5.57
C LYS A 158 19.01 3.93 4.85
N CYS A 159 17.89 4.03 5.57
CA CYS A 159 16.55 4.01 4.96
C CYS A 159 16.37 5.17 3.96
N ARG A 160 16.78 6.39 4.34
CA ARG A 160 16.73 7.55 3.43
C ARG A 160 17.58 7.37 2.20
N ASP A 161 18.83 6.91 2.35
CA ASP A 161 19.76 6.70 1.23
C ASP A 161 19.24 5.65 0.26
N VAL A 162 18.74 4.53 0.79
CA VAL A 162 18.16 3.44 -0.01
C VAL A 162 16.90 3.93 -0.74
N LEU A 163 16.01 4.63 -0.03
CA LEU A 163 14.77 5.17 -0.60
C LEU A 163 15.05 6.17 -1.72
N GLN A 164 16.03 7.07 -1.51
CA GLN A 164 16.40 8.07 -2.52
C GLN A 164 16.94 7.44 -3.81
N LYS A 165 17.75 6.38 -3.71
CA LYS A 165 18.24 5.63 -4.88
C LYS A 165 17.11 4.87 -5.56
N ALA A 166 16.19 4.28 -4.79
CA ALA A 166 15.03 3.57 -5.32
C ALA A 166 14.09 4.50 -6.10
N ILE A 167 13.79 5.69 -5.57
CA ILE A 167 12.98 6.71 -6.26
C ILE A 167 13.61 7.11 -7.59
N ARG A 168 14.94 7.37 -7.61
CA ARG A 168 15.63 7.70 -8.86
C ARG A 168 15.46 6.62 -9.91
N LEU A 169 15.62 5.35 -9.55
CA LEU A 169 15.42 4.24 -10.49
C LEU A 169 13.98 4.19 -11.02
N ILE A 170 12.97 4.44 -10.19
CA ILE A 170 11.57 4.51 -10.64
C ILE A 170 11.40 5.62 -11.68
N VAL A 171 11.92 6.82 -11.40
CA VAL A 171 11.86 7.98 -12.32
C VAL A 171 12.61 7.68 -13.63
N ASP A 172 13.82 7.13 -13.55
CA ASP A 172 14.62 6.77 -14.73
C ASP A 172 13.92 5.70 -15.59
N ALA A 173 13.30 4.70 -14.96
CA ALA A 173 12.56 3.66 -15.67
C ALA A 173 11.28 4.19 -16.35
N GLN A 174 10.63 5.21 -15.80
CA GLN A 174 9.52 5.88 -16.48
C GLN A 174 10.00 6.62 -17.72
N ASN A 175 11.16 7.27 -17.62
CA ASN A 175 11.75 8.07 -18.70
C ASN A 175 12.40 7.22 -19.80
N HIS A 176 12.50 5.89 -19.64
CA HIS A 176 12.95 5.02 -20.72
C HIS A 176 12.01 5.14 -21.93
N PRO A 177 12.56 5.21 -23.18
CA PRO A 177 11.73 5.45 -24.35
C PRO A 177 10.61 4.43 -24.53
N LYS A 178 9.40 4.92 -24.75
CA LYS A 178 8.16 4.13 -24.96
C LYS A 178 7.33 4.75 -26.09
N SER A 179 6.42 3.97 -26.66
CA SER A 179 5.39 4.54 -27.55
C SER A 179 4.43 5.43 -26.75
N ALA A 180 3.71 6.33 -27.45
CA ALA A 180 2.77 7.27 -26.81
C ALA A 180 1.69 6.58 -25.96
N GLU A 181 1.27 5.38 -26.34
CA GLU A 181 0.27 4.61 -25.59
C GLU A 181 0.81 4.07 -24.24
N HIS A 182 2.13 3.86 -24.13
CA HIS A 182 2.81 3.35 -22.96
C HIS A 182 3.53 4.43 -22.13
N ASP A 183 3.56 5.66 -22.64
CA ASP A 183 4.22 6.77 -21.94
C ASP A 183 3.59 7.02 -20.55
N GLY A 184 4.45 7.28 -19.56
CA GLY A 184 4.06 7.54 -18.18
C GLY A 184 3.89 6.30 -17.30
N GLY A 185 3.79 5.10 -17.86
CA GLY A 185 3.69 3.85 -17.10
C GLY A 185 5.01 3.10 -16.93
N TRP A 186 4.93 1.96 -16.25
CA TRP A 186 6.05 1.02 -16.02
C TRP A 186 5.65 -0.41 -16.35
N ARG A 187 6.67 -1.25 -16.55
CA ARG A 187 6.56 -2.68 -16.76
C ARG A 187 7.58 -3.45 -15.92
N TYR A 188 7.78 -4.71 -16.22
CA TYR A 188 8.56 -5.67 -15.44
C TYR A 188 10.04 -5.33 -15.27
N GLN A 189 10.67 -4.66 -16.26
CA GLN A 189 12.07 -4.27 -16.24
C GLN A 189 12.22 -2.75 -16.23
N PRO A 190 13.29 -2.20 -15.62
CA PRO A 190 13.55 -0.75 -15.69
C PRO A 190 13.70 -0.22 -17.11
N THR A 191 14.08 -1.08 -18.06
CA THR A 191 14.30 -0.74 -19.48
C THR A 191 13.18 -1.23 -20.39
N SER A 192 12.01 -1.58 -19.86
CA SER A 192 10.87 -2.00 -20.69
C SER A 192 10.37 -0.87 -21.58
N GLY A 193 10.11 -1.21 -22.86
CA GLY A 193 9.54 -0.29 -23.84
C GLY A 193 8.02 -0.22 -23.82
N ASP A 194 7.36 -0.93 -22.93
CA ASP A 194 5.92 -0.98 -22.73
C ASP A 194 5.53 -0.74 -21.25
N SER A 195 4.23 -0.71 -20.96
CA SER A 195 3.72 -0.45 -19.61
C SER A 195 2.43 -1.22 -19.36
N ASP A 196 2.15 -1.55 -18.08
CA ASP A 196 0.89 -2.15 -17.65
C ASP A 196 0.34 -1.50 -16.37
N LEU A 197 -0.94 -1.72 -16.10
CA LEU A 197 -1.62 -1.14 -14.94
C LEU A 197 -1.00 -1.59 -13.60
N SER A 198 -0.71 -2.88 -13.45
CA SER A 198 -0.34 -3.45 -12.16
C SER A 198 1.03 -2.94 -11.68
N VAL A 199 2.04 -2.98 -12.55
CA VAL A 199 3.37 -2.44 -12.21
C VAL A 199 3.30 -0.93 -12.04
N THR A 200 2.55 -0.25 -12.90
CA THR A 200 2.37 1.21 -12.82
C THR A 200 1.75 1.62 -11.49
N ALA A 201 0.73 0.92 -11.02
CA ALA A 201 0.09 1.23 -9.73
C ALA A 201 1.08 1.16 -8.56
N TRP A 202 1.89 0.10 -8.47
CA TRP A 202 2.88 -0.02 -7.39
C TRP A 202 3.96 1.07 -7.43
N GLN A 203 4.47 1.43 -8.63
CA GLN A 203 5.44 2.51 -8.75
C GLN A 203 4.82 3.87 -8.38
N LEU A 204 3.59 4.13 -8.82
CA LEU A 204 2.88 5.38 -8.53
C LEU A 204 2.59 5.52 -7.04
N LEU A 205 2.13 4.45 -6.37
CA LEU A 205 1.95 4.41 -4.92
C LEU A 205 3.27 4.71 -4.18
N ALA A 206 4.37 4.10 -4.63
CA ALA A 206 5.70 4.33 -4.05
C ALA A 206 6.15 5.79 -4.21
N LEU A 207 6.00 6.38 -5.40
CA LEU A 207 6.32 7.79 -5.64
C LEU A 207 5.44 8.73 -4.81
N ARG A 208 4.14 8.41 -4.70
CA ARG A 208 3.21 9.22 -3.91
C ARG A 208 3.57 9.19 -2.43
N ALA A 209 3.76 8.00 -1.85
CA ALA A 209 4.17 7.85 -0.45
C ALA A 209 5.52 8.55 -0.17
N ALA A 210 6.49 8.42 -1.07
CA ALA A 210 7.78 9.08 -0.94
C ALA A 210 7.65 10.62 -0.97
N ARG A 211 6.80 11.17 -1.84
CA ARG A 211 6.53 12.61 -1.90
C ARG A 211 5.86 13.12 -0.62
N ASP A 212 4.93 12.37 -0.05
CA ASP A 212 4.20 12.76 1.16
C ASP A 212 5.11 12.85 2.41
N ILE A 213 6.23 12.13 2.41
CA ILE A 213 7.27 12.25 3.46
C ILE A 213 8.39 13.25 3.11
N GLY A 214 8.24 14.01 2.01
CA GLY A 214 9.17 15.08 1.63
C GLY A 214 10.35 14.64 0.76
N CYS A 215 10.32 13.45 0.14
CA CYS A 215 11.31 13.09 -0.86
C CYS A 215 11.14 13.92 -2.14
N ASP A 216 12.25 14.16 -2.83
CA ASP A 216 12.26 14.85 -4.12
C ASP A 216 11.71 13.94 -5.24
N VAL A 217 10.40 14.03 -5.45
CA VAL A 217 9.69 13.33 -6.52
C VAL A 217 9.12 14.38 -7.48
N PRO A 218 9.57 14.44 -8.74
CA PRO A 218 9.05 15.41 -9.69
C PRO A 218 7.55 15.22 -9.92
N ALA A 219 6.77 16.30 -9.81
CA ALA A 219 5.32 16.25 -9.99
C ALA A 219 4.93 15.69 -11.37
N GLU A 220 5.68 16.04 -12.40
CA GLU A 220 5.47 15.56 -13.76
C GLU A 220 5.45 14.04 -13.88
N ASN A 221 6.27 13.32 -13.10
CA ASN A 221 6.29 11.85 -13.12
C ASN A 221 4.97 11.26 -12.59
N ILE A 222 4.39 11.87 -11.57
CA ILE A 222 3.08 11.48 -11.04
C ILE A 222 2.00 11.80 -12.07
N ASP A 223 2.00 13.01 -12.64
CA ASP A 223 1.00 13.46 -13.63
C ASP A 223 1.01 12.58 -14.89
N ARG A 224 2.18 12.20 -15.38
CA ARG A 224 2.33 11.26 -16.51
C ARG A 224 1.78 9.87 -16.19
N ALA A 225 1.99 9.38 -14.95
CA ALA A 225 1.44 8.10 -14.52
C ALA A 225 -0.09 8.14 -14.42
N ILE A 226 -0.66 9.21 -13.88
CA ILE A 226 -2.11 9.44 -13.87
C ILE A 226 -2.66 9.45 -15.29
N ALA A 227 -2.02 10.17 -16.22
CA ALA A 227 -2.43 10.22 -17.62
C ALA A 227 -2.36 8.83 -18.29
N TYR A 228 -1.35 8.00 -17.95
CA TYR A 228 -1.28 6.62 -18.42
C TYR A 228 -2.45 5.78 -17.90
N ILE A 229 -2.74 5.84 -16.60
CA ILE A 229 -3.83 5.07 -16.00
C ILE A 229 -5.18 5.46 -16.59
N ARG A 230 -5.44 6.76 -16.83
CA ARG A 230 -6.65 7.22 -17.50
C ARG A 230 -6.82 6.66 -18.91
N ARG A 231 -5.72 6.43 -19.65
CA ARG A 231 -5.79 5.75 -20.97
C ARG A 231 -6.22 4.28 -20.89
N LEU A 232 -6.10 3.66 -19.71
CA LEU A 232 -6.53 2.27 -19.49
C LEU A 232 -8.02 2.14 -19.15
N HIS A 233 -8.72 3.26 -18.95
CA HIS A 233 -10.16 3.26 -18.68
C HIS A 233 -10.95 2.79 -19.89
N VAL A 234 -11.79 1.78 -19.68
CA VAL A 234 -12.59 1.11 -20.73
C VAL A 234 -14.01 1.70 -20.72
N LYS A 235 -14.25 2.69 -21.55
CA LYS A 235 -15.49 3.50 -21.53
C LYS A 235 -16.79 2.70 -21.66
N HIS A 236 -16.80 1.57 -22.37
CA HIS A 236 -18.04 0.82 -22.62
C HIS A 236 -18.54 0.01 -21.42
N ASP A 237 -17.66 -0.35 -20.47
CA ASP A 237 -18.02 -1.09 -19.26
C ASP A 237 -17.63 -0.36 -17.95
N GLY A 238 -16.92 0.76 -18.06
CA GLY A 238 -16.57 1.63 -16.96
C GLY A 238 -15.38 1.18 -16.11
N GLY A 239 -14.76 0.05 -16.41
CA GLY A 239 -13.62 -0.48 -15.66
C GLY A 239 -12.26 -0.12 -16.25
N PHE A 240 -11.20 -0.79 -15.75
CA PHE A 240 -9.83 -0.60 -16.22
C PHE A 240 -9.26 -1.86 -16.88
N GLY A 241 -8.57 -1.66 -18.00
CA GLY A 241 -7.81 -2.68 -18.73
C GLY A 241 -6.40 -2.87 -18.17
N TYR A 242 -5.74 -3.96 -18.60
CA TYR A 242 -4.35 -4.23 -18.25
C TYR A 242 -3.37 -3.31 -19.00
N MET A 243 -3.61 -3.14 -20.27
CA MET A 243 -2.92 -2.25 -21.22
C MET A 243 -3.96 -1.53 -22.07
N VAL A 244 -3.52 -0.52 -22.81
CA VAL A 244 -4.40 0.18 -23.78
C VAL A 244 -5.03 -0.84 -24.73
N GLY A 245 -6.33 -0.76 -24.91
CA GLY A 245 -7.09 -1.67 -25.77
C GLY A 245 -7.47 -3.03 -25.15
N HIS A 246 -7.02 -3.33 -23.94
CA HIS A 246 -7.45 -4.53 -23.22
C HIS A 246 -8.79 -4.29 -22.50
N GLY A 247 -9.62 -5.34 -22.45
CA GLY A 247 -10.86 -5.32 -21.66
C GLY A 247 -10.63 -5.17 -20.16
N SER A 248 -11.64 -4.68 -19.44
CA SER A 248 -11.59 -4.51 -18.00
C SER A 248 -11.79 -5.82 -17.23
N THR A 249 -11.40 -5.81 -15.97
CA THR A 249 -11.79 -6.81 -14.96
C THR A 249 -12.07 -6.11 -13.64
N VAL A 250 -12.82 -6.75 -12.75
CA VAL A 250 -13.07 -6.25 -11.39
C VAL A 250 -11.77 -5.95 -10.65
N THR A 251 -10.82 -6.89 -10.69
CA THR A 251 -9.49 -6.76 -10.06
C THR A 251 -8.73 -5.51 -10.57
N ARG A 252 -8.68 -5.32 -11.89
CA ARG A 252 -7.99 -4.17 -12.50
C ARG A 252 -8.72 -2.86 -12.22
N SER A 253 -10.04 -2.91 -12.13
CA SER A 253 -10.85 -1.74 -11.80
C SER A 253 -10.55 -1.24 -10.37
N GLY A 254 -10.43 -2.15 -9.40
CA GLY A 254 -9.93 -1.79 -8.07
C GLY A 254 -8.54 -1.15 -8.11
N THR A 255 -7.61 -1.70 -8.92
CA THR A 255 -6.25 -1.15 -9.08
C THR A 255 -6.26 0.27 -9.66
N GLY A 256 -7.06 0.51 -10.71
CA GLY A 256 -7.20 1.83 -11.34
C GLY A 256 -7.79 2.87 -10.37
N ILE A 257 -8.81 2.49 -9.60
CA ILE A 257 -9.40 3.34 -8.57
C ILE A 257 -8.32 3.75 -7.55
N VAL A 258 -7.62 2.78 -6.93
CA VAL A 258 -6.61 3.09 -5.91
C VAL A 258 -5.54 4.03 -6.45
N ALA A 259 -5.04 3.77 -7.65
CA ALA A 259 -3.99 4.57 -8.27
C ALA A 259 -4.41 6.02 -8.51
N LEU A 260 -5.66 6.28 -8.91
CA LEU A 260 -6.19 7.63 -9.11
C LEU A 260 -6.52 8.30 -7.76
N GLU A 261 -7.27 7.64 -6.89
CA GLU A 261 -7.72 8.20 -5.61
C GLU A 261 -6.55 8.60 -4.69
N VAL A 262 -5.48 7.78 -4.64
CA VAL A 262 -4.28 8.08 -3.84
C VAL A 262 -3.51 9.29 -4.37
N CYS A 263 -3.65 9.60 -5.66
CA CYS A 263 -3.03 10.76 -6.29
C CYS A 263 -3.88 12.04 -6.21
N GLY A 264 -5.01 12.00 -5.50
CA GLY A 264 -5.89 13.16 -5.34
C GLY A 264 -6.95 13.31 -6.43
N GLU A 265 -7.04 12.34 -7.35
CA GLU A 265 -8.07 12.27 -8.39
C GLU A 265 -9.37 11.66 -7.82
N HIS A 266 -9.96 12.39 -6.85
CA HIS A 266 -11.07 11.87 -6.06
C HIS A 266 -12.39 11.89 -6.83
N ARG A 267 -13.09 10.74 -6.80
CA ARG A 267 -14.45 10.56 -7.33
C ARG A 267 -14.63 11.07 -8.77
N THR A 268 -13.61 10.83 -9.60
CA THR A 268 -13.69 11.16 -11.03
C THR A 268 -14.69 10.24 -11.75
N GLU A 269 -15.06 10.57 -12.99
CA GLU A 269 -15.95 9.73 -13.81
C GLU A 269 -15.38 8.31 -13.90
N GLU A 270 -14.07 8.18 -14.11
CA GLU A 270 -13.39 6.88 -14.24
C GLU A 270 -13.45 6.08 -12.94
N THR A 271 -13.21 6.71 -11.78
CA THR A 271 -13.24 5.99 -10.48
C THR A 271 -14.66 5.61 -10.07
N LEU A 272 -15.65 6.46 -10.32
CA LEU A 272 -17.06 6.17 -10.04
C LEU A 272 -17.63 5.09 -10.97
N SER A 273 -17.31 5.12 -12.26
CA SER A 273 -17.76 4.07 -13.19
C SER A 273 -17.13 2.71 -12.86
N ALA A 274 -15.85 2.70 -12.45
CA ALA A 274 -15.17 1.49 -12.01
C ALA A 274 -15.74 0.96 -10.68
N ALA A 275 -16.11 1.82 -9.75
CA ALA A 275 -16.79 1.43 -8.52
C ALA A 275 -18.17 0.81 -8.81
N ASN A 276 -18.92 1.37 -9.75
CA ASN A 276 -20.19 0.79 -10.21
C ASN A 276 -20.00 -0.58 -10.89
N LEU A 277 -18.91 -0.77 -11.62
CA LEU A 277 -18.58 -2.10 -12.17
C LEU A 277 -18.34 -3.11 -11.03
N ILE A 278 -17.58 -2.74 -9.99
CA ILE A 278 -17.33 -3.62 -8.82
C ILE A 278 -18.63 -3.94 -8.09
N LEU A 279 -19.55 -2.97 -7.92
CA LEU A 279 -20.86 -3.21 -7.31
C LEU A 279 -21.74 -4.15 -8.14
N SER A 280 -21.71 -4.02 -9.48
CA SER A 280 -22.51 -4.85 -10.38
C SER A 280 -21.95 -6.27 -10.59
N ARG A 281 -20.66 -6.43 -10.36
CA ARG A 281 -19.90 -7.69 -10.47
C ARG A 281 -18.99 -7.88 -9.26
N PRO A 282 -19.52 -8.23 -8.10
CA PRO A 282 -18.72 -8.40 -6.89
C PRO A 282 -17.60 -9.44 -7.10
N LEU A 283 -16.44 -9.17 -6.50
CA LEU A 283 -15.31 -10.08 -6.54
C LEU A 283 -15.69 -11.43 -5.91
N THR A 284 -15.37 -12.52 -6.58
CA THR A 284 -15.67 -13.88 -6.14
C THR A 284 -14.41 -14.73 -6.03
N LYS A 285 -14.43 -15.71 -5.09
CA LYS A 285 -13.41 -16.75 -5.03
C LYS A 285 -13.36 -17.50 -6.37
N GLY A 286 -12.18 -17.63 -6.95
CA GLY A 286 -11.98 -18.26 -8.27
C GLY A 286 -11.67 -17.23 -9.37
N GLU A 287 -11.79 -15.96 -9.10
CA GLU A 287 -11.22 -14.92 -9.96
C GLU A 287 -9.70 -15.06 -10.01
N GLN A 288 -9.13 -14.89 -11.19
CA GLN A 288 -7.68 -14.85 -11.34
C GLN A 288 -7.10 -13.67 -10.53
N TYR A 289 -6.04 -13.91 -9.77
CA TYR A 289 -5.44 -12.93 -8.84
C TYR A 289 -6.43 -12.45 -7.78
N PHE A 290 -7.12 -13.39 -7.15
CA PHE A 290 -8.18 -13.10 -6.18
C PHE A 290 -7.71 -12.20 -5.01
N TYR A 291 -6.59 -12.51 -4.34
CA TYR A 291 -6.11 -11.73 -3.18
C TYR A 291 -5.60 -10.35 -3.58
N TYR A 292 -4.98 -10.24 -4.74
CA TYR A 292 -4.65 -8.95 -5.34
C TYR A 292 -5.94 -8.13 -5.61
N GLY A 293 -6.95 -8.76 -6.20
CA GLY A 293 -8.26 -8.15 -6.43
C GLY A 293 -8.96 -7.74 -5.14
N ALA A 294 -8.96 -8.61 -4.12
CA ALA A 294 -9.55 -8.34 -2.82
C ALA A 294 -8.94 -7.11 -2.15
N TYR A 295 -7.60 -7.02 -2.17
CA TYR A 295 -6.89 -5.85 -1.66
C TYR A 295 -7.27 -4.57 -2.41
N TYR A 296 -7.11 -4.55 -3.74
CA TYR A 296 -7.36 -3.35 -4.52
C TYR A 296 -8.83 -2.93 -4.58
N CYS A 297 -9.76 -3.87 -4.66
CA CYS A 297 -11.20 -3.55 -4.63
C CYS A 297 -11.61 -2.97 -3.27
N THR A 298 -11.15 -3.57 -2.17
CA THR A 298 -11.49 -3.08 -0.82
C THR A 298 -10.90 -1.69 -0.56
N VAL A 299 -9.62 -1.51 -0.84
CA VAL A 299 -8.95 -0.21 -0.68
C VAL A 299 -9.55 0.84 -1.63
N GLY A 300 -9.80 0.48 -2.89
CA GLY A 300 -10.38 1.38 -3.88
C GLY A 300 -11.78 1.84 -3.49
N MET A 301 -12.66 0.91 -3.13
CA MET A 301 -14.03 1.25 -2.70
C MET A 301 -14.04 2.08 -1.43
N PHE A 302 -13.15 1.80 -0.47
CA PHE A 302 -12.97 2.63 0.73
C PHE A 302 -12.51 4.05 0.37
N LYS A 303 -11.58 4.23 -0.56
CA LYS A 303 -11.08 5.54 -1.00
C LYS A 303 -12.14 6.34 -1.75
N VAL A 304 -12.94 5.71 -2.61
CA VAL A 304 -14.12 6.33 -3.23
C VAL A 304 -15.11 6.78 -2.16
N GLY A 305 -15.31 5.96 -1.13
CA GLY A 305 -16.19 6.26 0.00
C GLY A 305 -17.67 6.36 -0.40
N GLY A 306 -18.44 7.13 0.37
CA GLY A 306 -19.83 7.41 0.05
C GLY A 306 -20.73 6.17 0.04
N ASP A 307 -21.70 6.18 -0.87
CA ASP A 307 -22.66 5.08 -1.04
C ASP A 307 -22.00 3.82 -1.60
N GLU A 308 -21.01 3.99 -2.46
CA GLU A 308 -20.29 2.90 -3.09
C GLU A 308 -19.58 2.03 -2.03
N TRP A 309 -18.91 2.68 -1.07
CA TRP A 309 -18.31 1.96 0.06
C TRP A 309 -19.36 1.29 0.94
N ARG A 310 -20.39 2.02 1.35
CA ARG A 310 -21.44 1.47 2.22
C ARG A 310 -22.11 0.22 1.62
N GLN A 311 -22.31 0.19 0.31
CA GLN A 311 -22.94 -0.95 -0.37
C GLN A 311 -22.00 -2.14 -0.54
N SER A 312 -20.69 -1.93 -0.68
CA SER A 312 -19.73 -2.99 -0.96
C SER A 312 -19.01 -3.53 0.27
N ARG A 313 -18.88 -2.74 1.34
CA ARG A 313 -18.06 -3.00 2.53
C ARG A 313 -18.26 -4.41 3.10
N GLU A 314 -19.49 -4.75 3.43
CA GLU A 314 -19.80 -6.04 4.06
C GLU A 314 -19.49 -7.21 3.14
N SER A 315 -19.86 -7.13 1.87
CA SER A 315 -19.58 -8.17 0.88
C SER A 315 -18.10 -8.39 0.66
N LEU A 316 -17.33 -7.31 0.52
CA LEU A 316 -15.87 -7.40 0.36
C LEU A 316 -15.19 -8.04 1.57
N TYR A 317 -15.57 -7.63 2.78
CA TYR A 317 -15.00 -8.20 4.00
C TYR A 317 -15.39 -9.66 4.20
N ARG A 318 -16.66 -10.02 4.02
CA ARG A 318 -17.10 -11.42 4.14
C ARG A 318 -16.37 -12.33 3.15
N THR A 319 -16.22 -11.89 1.89
CA THR A 319 -15.51 -12.65 0.87
C THR A 319 -14.07 -12.99 1.27
N ILE A 320 -13.39 -12.12 2.04
CA ILE A 320 -12.05 -12.37 2.56
C ILE A 320 -12.11 -13.22 3.83
N LEU A 321 -12.96 -12.84 4.80
CA LEU A 321 -13.05 -13.50 6.10
C LEU A 321 -13.39 -14.98 6.01
N ASP A 322 -14.31 -15.35 5.12
CA ASP A 322 -14.79 -16.73 4.95
C ASP A 322 -13.71 -17.68 4.42
N LEU A 323 -12.61 -17.13 3.87
CA LEU A 323 -11.49 -17.91 3.33
C LEU A 323 -10.32 -18.05 4.30
N GLN A 324 -10.38 -17.43 5.49
CA GLN A 324 -9.27 -17.52 6.44
C GLN A 324 -9.15 -18.93 7.02
N HIS A 325 -7.94 -19.51 6.91
CA HIS A 325 -7.62 -20.75 7.58
C HIS A 325 -7.64 -20.57 9.12
N PRO A 326 -8.05 -21.57 9.92
CA PRO A 326 -8.07 -21.48 11.38
C PRO A 326 -6.72 -21.05 12.01
N SER A 327 -5.60 -21.40 11.37
CA SER A 327 -4.25 -20.98 11.78
C SER A 327 -3.93 -19.53 11.47
N GLY A 328 -4.83 -18.77 10.81
CA GLY A 328 -4.68 -17.32 10.59
C GLY A 328 -4.27 -16.90 9.18
N TYR A 329 -3.83 -17.79 8.31
CA TYR A 329 -3.41 -17.47 6.95
C TYR A 329 -4.53 -17.62 5.92
N TRP A 330 -4.30 -17.11 4.69
CA TRP A 330 -5.10 -17.38 3.50
C TRP A 330 -4.30 -18.20 2.50
N ASN A 331 -4.94 -19.20 1.91
CA ASN A 331 -4.30 -20.11 0.97
C ASN A 331 -4.62 -19.69 -0.47
N PRO A 332 -3.64 -19.28 -1.28
CA PRO A 332 -3.88 -18.94 -2.68
C PRO A 332 -4.10 -20.19 -3.52
N GLU A 333 -5.10 -20.18 -4.39
CA GLU A 333 -5.50 -21.32 -5.21
C GLU A 333 -5.07 -21.18 -6.68
N ASP A 334 -4.96 -19.97 -7.21
CA ASP A 334 -4.52 -19.75 -8.58
C ASP A 334 -3.01 -19.99 -8.78
N GLY A 335 -2.59 -20.23 -10.05
CA GLY A 335 -1.22 -20.59 -10.35
C GLY A 335 -0.19 -19.54 -9.96
N THR A 336 -0.45 -18.26 -10.20
CA THR A 336 0.49 -17.16 -9.95
C THR A 336 0.52 -16.76 -8.48
N GLU A 337 -0.65 -16.60 -7.85
CA GLU A 337 -0.70 -16.28 -6.41
C GLU A 337 -0.21 -17.45 -5.56
N ARG A 338 -0.40 -18.70 -6.00
CA ARG A 338 0.15 -19.88 -5.33
C ARG A 338 1.68 -19.87 -5.32
N GLN A 339 2.33 -19.41 -6.40
CA GLN A 339 3.79 -19.21 -6.45
C GLN A 339 4.25 -18.09 -5.51
N ALA A 340 3.48 -17.01 -5.41
CA ALA A 340 3.73 -15.94 -4.44
C ALA A 340 3.55 -16.42 -3.00
N GLY A 341 2.59 -17.28 -2.73
CA GLY A 341 2.47 -18.06 -1.50
C GLY A 341 1.57 -17.42 -0.43
N LYS A 342 1.47 -18.15 0.69
CA LYS A 342 0.57 -17.82 1.80
C LYS A 342 0.90 -16.49 2.48
N VAL A 343 2.17 -16.11 2.56
CA VAL A 343 2.56 -14.83 3.16
C VAL A 343 2.02 -13.66 2.33
N TYR A 344 2.13 -13.75 1.01
CA TYR A 344 1.59 -12.77 0.07
C TYR A 344 0.07 -12.61 0.23
N SER A 345 -0.69 -13.71 0.14
CA SER A 345 -2.15 -13.66 0.26
C SER A 345 -2.62 -13.21 1.65
N THR A 346 -1.91 -13.62 2.71
CA THR A 346 -2.21 -13.20 4.08
C THR A 346 -1.94 -11.70 4.29
N ALA A 347 -0.80 -11.19 3.80
CA ALA A 347 -0.49 -9.78 3.91
C ALA A 347 -1.50 -8.90 3.15
N LEU A 348 -1.86 -9.25 1.92
CA LEU A 348 -2.87 -8.52 1.15
C LEU A 348 -4.26 -8.58 1.80
N SER A 349 -4.65 -9.73 2.37
CA SER A 349 -5.90 -9.85 3.12
C SER A 349 -5.92 -8.95 4.36
N VAL A 350 -4.82 -8.89 5.11
CA VAL A 350 -4.72 -7.96 6.27
C VAL A 350 -4.80 -6.51 5.81
N LEU A 351 -4.09 -6.13 4.74
CA LEU A 351 -4.14 -4.77 4.18
C LEU A 351 -5.56 -4.36 3.77
N ALA A 352 -6.32 -5.29 3.20
CA ALA A 352 -7.72 -5.08 2.86
C ALA A 352 -8.61 -4.94 4.11
N LEU A 353 -8.52 -5.88 5.06
CA LEU A 353 -9.38 -5.92 6.23
C LEU A 353 -9.10 -4.79 7.23
N ALA A 354 -7.86 -4.29 7.28
CA ALA A 354 -7.44 -3.24 8.21
C ALA A 354 -7.56 -1.82 7.63
N ILE A 355 -8.15 -1.65 6.43
CA ILE A 355 -8.16 -0.35 5.74
C ILE A 355 -8.86 0.74 6.56
N GLU A 356 -9.95 0.42 7.28
CA GLU A 356 -10.68 1.37 8.11
C GLU A 356 -9.92 1.79 9.38
N TYR A 357 -8.87 1.07 9.78
CA TYR A 357 -8.03 1.50 10.91
C TYR A 357 -7.22 2.76 10.58
N GLY A 358 -6.95 3.02 9.30
CA GLY A 358 -6.28 4.23 8.85
C GLY A 358 -4.82 4.36 9.30
N TYR A 359 -4.13 3.27 9.66
CA TYR A 359 -2.76 3.33 10.16
C TYR A 359 -1.72 3.50 9.06
N LEU A 360 -1.98 3.06 7.81
CA LEU A 360 -1.08 3.28 6.69
C LEU A 360 -1.23 4.71 6.14
N PRO A 361 -0.16 5.54 6.18
CA PRO A 361 -0.20 6.93 5.72
C PRO A 361 -0.71 7.10 4.30
N ILE A 362 -0.30 6.22 3.37
CA ILE A 362 -0.72 6.29 1.95
C ILE A 362 -2.24 6.21 1.76
N TYR A 363 -2.99 5.61 2.70
CA TYR A 363 -4.44 5.48 2.61
C TYR A 363 -5.21 6.44 3.52
N GLN A 364 -4.53 7.29 4.28
CA GLN A 364 -5.18 8.35 5.06
C GLN A 364 -5.83 9.37 4.09
N ARG A 365 -7.05 9.77 4.41
CA ARG A 365 -7.84 10.72 3.61
C ARG A 365 -7.46 12.15 3.93
#